data_ee802b1f45df515e7efa1818298b3128
#
_entry.id   ee802b1f45df515e7efa1818298b3128
#
_cell.length_a   1.000
_cell.length_b   1.000
_cell.length_c   1.000
_cell.angle_alpha   90.00
_cell.angle_beta   90.00
_cell.angle_gamma   90.00
#
_symmetry.space_group_name_H-M   'P 1'
#
loop_
_entity.id
_entity.type
_entity.pdbx_description
1 polymer ?
#
loop_
_entity_poly.entity_id
_entity_poly.type
_entity_poly.pdbx_seq_one_letter_code
_entity_poly.pdbx_strand_id
1 'polypeptide(L)'
;MAEKRQKTTTPAILFGEKSVKKVGYIDNYIFACEIEGEDHIVYARPRRPKYHLVIIIIEGSIDLIINGKVMHFEKNTYINLPTWAEIYEIDYSNGLHAMATATDRNVIEDIFRNRNPFPPDFRFNMDHGFGGYEIDRESINVLCRDIRNMIMSLSNKEHHFAEEINYAYFYILLTDIADMMWKKYGLLEPLHYSEMKHSDTIIKEFTELLYTYGMQETSVGFYAEKLCISKQYLSLIVKNKALVPISTVIAAMRTETAARLLRDPELTIQQIAEKMSFSDQSSFGKFFKKHTGVSPLKYRQNLRKTLLTLRSKDIMDEKLKDIS
;
A
#
# COMPACT_ATOMS: atom_id res chain seq x y z
N MET A 1 -1.98 -14.38 37.59
CA MET A 1 -1.96 -12.98 37.14
C MET A 1 -1.46 -12.97 35.70
N ALA A 2 -2.35 -12.86 34.73
CA ALA A 2 -1.97 -12.79 33.32
C ALA A 2 -1.71 -11.32 32.99
N GLU A 3 -0.44 -10.98 32.79
CA GLU A 3 -0.06 -9.70 32.22
C GLU A 3 -0.79 -9.50 30.88
N LYS A 4 -1.69 -8.53 30.85
CA LYS A 4 -2.23 -7.98 29.62
C LYS A 4 -1.02 -7.37 28.87
N ARG A 5 -0.43 -8.11 27.92
CA ARG A 5 0.44 -7.53 26.92
C ARG A 5 -0.38 -6.45 26.20
N GLN A 6 -0.12 -5.20 26.50
CA GLN A 6 -0.58 -4.08 25.73
C GLN A 6 -0.16 -4.34 24.27
N LYS A 7 -1.13 -4.52 23.38
CA LYS A 7 -0.83 -4.64 21.95
C LYS A 7 -0.27 -3.30 21.50
N THR A 8 1.04 -3.23 21.33
CA THR A 8 1.70 -2.05 20.76
C THR A 8 1.06 -1.75 19.40
N THR A 9 0.61 -0.53 19.18
CA THR A 9 -0.02 -0.13 17.91
C THR A 9 0.98 -0.20 16.76
N THR A 10 0.52 -0.45 15.55
CA THR A 10 1.37 -0.53 14.35
C THR A 10 2.23 0.72 14.14
N PRO A 11 1.73 1.96 14.28
CA PRO A 11 2.57 3.16 14.20
C PRO A 11 3.69 3.19 15.24
N ALA A 12 3.41 2.84 16.49
CA ALA A 12 4.42 2.79 17.55
C ALA A 12 5.50 1.74 17.27
N ILE A 13 5.13 0.61 16.64
CA ILE A 13 6.09 -0.42 16.23
C ILE A 13 7.01 0.07 15.10
N LEU A 14 6.46 0.88 14.17
CA LEU A 14 7.20 1.37 13.00
C LEU A 14 7.97 2.66 13.28
N PHE A 15 7.40 3.57 14.07
CA PHE A 15 7.94 4.91 14.24
C PHE A 15 8.40 5.22 15.68
N GLY A 16 8.45 4.22 16.54
CA GLY A 16 8.84 4.41 17.95
C GLY A 16 7.72 5.00 18.82
N GLU A 17 7.59 4.48 20.04
CA GLU A 17 6.52 4.91 20.97
C GLU A 17 6.68 6.38 21.40
N LYS A 18 7.92 6.88 21.44
CA LYS A 18 8.22 8.25 21.88
C LYS A 18 7.93 9.29 20.80
N SER A 19 8.06 8.92 19.53
CA SER A 19 7.93 9.83 18.39
C SER A 19 6.50 9.97 17.89
N VAL A 20 5.64 8.98 18.09
CA VAL A 20 4.23 9.04 17.72
C VAL A 20 3.46 9.87 18.76
N LYS A 21 2.99 11.07 18.38
CA LYS A 21 2.31 12.03 19.28
C LYS A 21 0.79 11.91 19.25
N LYS A 22 0.22 11.84 18.04
CA LYS A 22 -1.23 11.70 17.84
C LYS A 22 -1.46 10.50 16.99
N VAL A 23 -2.42 9.66 17.34
CA VAL A 23 -2.74 8.46 16.57
C VAL A 23 -4.24 8.22 16.58
N GLY A 24 -4.79 8.00 15.38
CA GLY A 24 -6.11 7.44 15.18
C GLY A 24 -5.97 6.09 14.46
N TYR A 25 -6.82 5.12 14.79
CA TYR A 25 -6.76 3.82 14.14
C TYR A 25 -8.11 3.08 14.18
N ILE A 26 -8.35 2.28 13.16
CA ILE A 26 -9.29 1.15 13.19
C ILE A 26 -8.44 -0.12 13.22
N ASP A 27 -8.73 -1.01 14.17
CA ASP A 27 -7.94 -2.22 14.40
C ASP A 27 -7.69 -3.00 13.10
N ASN A 28 -6.40 -3.11 12.74
CA ASN A 28 -5.87 -3.85 11.61
C ASN A 28 -6.19 -3.31 10.21
N TYR A 29 -6.74 -2.10 10.04
CA TYR A 29 -7.13 -1.58 8.73
C TYR A 29 -6.49 -0.26 8.34
N ILE A 30 -6.68 0.78 9.13
CA ILE A 30 -6.21 2.15 8.85
C ILE A 30 -5.59 2.74 10.11
N PHE A 31 -4.43 3.34 9.94
CA PHE A 31 -3.76 4.15 10.97
C PHE A 31 -3.41 5.49 10.37
N ALA A 32 -3.54 6.53 11.17
CA ALA A 32 -3.01 7.85 10.85
C ALA A 32 -2.35 8.42 12.10
N CYS A 33 -1.18 9.03 11.96
CA CYS A 33 -0.44 9.58 13.09
C CYS A 33 0.38 10.80 12.72
N GLU A 34 0.70 11.60 13.75
CA GLU A 34 1.68 12.66 13.75
C GLU A 34 2.96 12.17 14.43
N ILE A 35 4.10 12.43 13.84
CA ILE A 35 5.41 11.99 14.29
C ILE A 35 6.24 13.23 14.58
N GLU A 36 6.81 13.33 15.78
CA GLU A 36 7.66 14.45 16.19
C GLU A 36 8.85 13.95 17.01
N GLY A 37 10.00 14.55 16.80
CA GLY A 37 11.19 14.34 17.62
C GLY A 37 12.37 13.75 16.87
N GLU A 38 13.25 13.12 17.63
CA GLU A 38 14.43 12.41 17.13
C GLU A 38 14.38 10.99 17.66
N ASP A 39 14.65 10.02 16.82
CA ASP A 39 14.68 8.62 17.20
C ASP A 39 15.54 7.83 16.19
N HIS A 40 16.16 6.76 16.65
CA HIS A 40 16.93 5.84 15.82
C HIS A 40 16.47 4.41 16.10
N ILE A 41 15.80 3.82 15.12
CA ILE A 41 15.16 2.53 15.24
C ILE A 41 15.87 1.53 14.34
N VAL A 42 16.60 0.59 14.96
CA VAL A 42 17.23 -0.53 14.24
C VAL A 42 16.44 -1.79 14.49
N TYR A 43 16.03 -2.46 13.43
CA TYR A 43 15.30 -3.71 13.55
C TYR A 43 16.27 -4.90 13.54
N ALA A 44 16.15 -5.78 14.52
CA ALA A 44 16.95 -7.02 14.60
C ALA A 44 16.75 -7.94 13.37
N ARG A 45 15.65 -7.76 12.66
CA ARG A 45 15.34 -8.39 11.35
C ARG A 45 14.57 -7.39 10.50
N PRO A 46 14.74 -7.41 9.16
CA PRO A 46 13.98 -6.54 8.28
C PRO A 46 12.49 -6.63 8.56
N ARG A 47 11.82 -5.48 8.61
CA ARG A 47 10.38 -5.38 8.76
C ARG A 47 9.75 -5.16 7.39
N ARG A 48 8.86 -6.05 6.99
CA ARG A 48 7.93 -5.80 5.89
C ARG A 48 6.65 -5.24 6.50
N PRO A 49 6.29 -3.99 6.23
CA PRO A 49 5.02 -3.48 6.70
C PRO A 49 3.89 -4.31 6.09
N LYS A 50 2.92 -4.68 6.92
CA LYS A 50 1.68 -5.31 6.43
C LYS A 50 0.77 -4.30 5.73
N TYR A 51 1.13 -3.05 5.83
CA TYR A 51 0.38 -1.88 5.43
C TYR A 51 1.15 -1.11 4.39
N HIS A 52 0.43 -0.47 3.51
CA HIS A 52 0.96 0.58 2.66
C HIS A 52 1.17 1.82 3.53
N LEU A 53 2.37 2.38 3.50
CA LEU A 53 2.73 3.54 4.31
C LEU A 53 2.89 4.77 3.43
N VAL A 54 2.30 5.87 3.87
CA VAL A 54 2.52 7.21 3.35
C VAL A 54 3.11 8.06 4.45
N ILE A 55 4.18 8.81 4.16
CA ILE A 55 4.81 9.73 5.09
C ILE A 55 4.96 11.09 4.40
N ILE A 56 4.56 12.15 5.06
CA ILE A 56 4.73 13.54 4.62
C ILE A 56 5.69 14.21 5.59
N ILE A 57 6.89 14.57 5.14
CA ILE A 57 7.87 15.28 5.96
C ILE A 57 7.60 16.78 5.86
N ILE A 58 7.26 17.38 7.00
CA ILE A 58 6.95 18.82 7.12
C ILE A 58 8.20 19.58 7.49
N GLU A 59 8.96 19.10 8.50
CA GLU A 59 10.22 19.65 8.98
C GLU A 59 11.19 18.49 9.29
N GLY A 60 12.51 18.78 9.28
CA GLY A 60 13.55 17.79 9.56
C GLY A 60 13.80 16.83 8.41
N SER A 61 14.31 15.64 8.73
CA SER A 61 14.66 14.62 7.75
C SER A 61 14.49 13.20 8.32
N ILE A 62 14.37 12.24 7.41
CA ILE A 62 14.33 10.81 7.71
C ILE A 62 15.34 10.09 6.85
N ASP A 63 16.18 9.28 7.48
CA ASP A 63 17.01 8.29 6.84
C ASP A 63 16.38 6.90 6.98
N LEU A 64 16.20 6.22 5.87
CA LEU A 64 15.64 4.88 5.81
C LEU A 64 16.64 3.91 5.18
N ILE A 65 16.90 2.78 5.83
CA ILE A 65 17.56 1.65 5.15
C ILE A 65 16.47 0.69 4.68
N ILE A 66 16.26 0.66 3.36
CA ILE A 66 15.21 -0.14 2.74
C ILE A 66 15.83 -1.03 1.65
N ASN A 67 15.50 -2.34 1.70
CA ASN A 67 16.03 -3.34 0.77
C ASN A 67 17.57 -3.26 0.67
N GLY A 68 18.24 -2.93 1.80
CA GLY A 68 19.69 -2.80 1.89
C GLY A 68 20.28 -1.52 1.29
N LYS A 69 19.46 -0.52 0.93
CA LYS A 69 19.90 0.80 0.47
C LYS A 69 19.57 1.88 1.47
N VAL A 70 20.51 2.77 1.70
CA VAL A 70 20.29 3.99 2.48
C VAL A 70 19.61 5.03 1.60
N MET A 71 18.53 5.61 2.10
CA MET A 71 17.76 6.65 1.44
C MET A 71 17.52 7.80 2.42
N HIS A 72 17.89 8.99 2.00
CA HIS A 72 17.73 10.23 2.74
C HIS A 72 16.56 11.03 2.18
N PHE A 73 15.67 11.50 3.06
CA PHE A 73 14.51 12.31 2.69
C PHE A 73 14.43 13.54 3.59
N GLU A 74 14.39 14.69 2.98
CA GLU A 74 14.30 15.98 3.66
C GLU A 74 12.85 16.49 3.74
N LYS A 75 12.66 17.63 4.40
CA LYS A 75 11.39 18.36 4.45
C LYS A 75 10.81 18.57 3.04
N ASN A 76 9.51 18.73 2.98
CA ASN A 76 8.73 18.87 1.75
C ASN A 76 8.74 17.60 0.88
N THR A 77 8.85 16.44 1.50
CA THR A 77 8.85 15.16 0.78
C THR A 77 7.61 14.33 1.15
N TYR A 78 6.94 13.84 0.12
CA TYR A 78 5.98 12.74 0.20
C TYR A 78 6.72 11.42 -0.04
N ILE A 79 6.63 10.49 0.88
CA ILE A 79 7.24 9.15 0.78
C ILE A 79 6.15 8.11 0.62
N ASN A 80 6.30 7.25 -0.39
CA ASN A 80 5.46 6.09 -0.64
C ASN A 80 6.23 4.82 -0.31
N LEU A 81 5.74 4.04 0.67
CA LEU A 81 6.34 2.77 1.09
C LEU A 81 5.33 1.63 0.89
N PRO A 82 5.46 0.86 -0.19
CA PRO A 82 4.59 -0.28 -0.46
C PRO A 82 4.84 -1.45 0.49
N THR A 83 3.89 -2.38 0.57
CA THR A 83 3.91 -3.53 1.50
C THR A 83 5.06 -4.51 1.30
N TRP A 84 5.77 -4.45 0.18
CA TRP A 84 6.93 -5.29 -0.11
C TRP A 84 8.26 -4.68 0.34
N ALA A 85 8.29 -3.39 0.74
CA ALA A 85 9.50 -2.73 1.20
C ALA A 85 10.03 -3.37 2.49
N GLU A 86 11.27 -3.79 2.51
CA GLU A 86 11.94 -4.32 3.70
C GLU A 86 12.67 -3.19 4.43
N ILE A 87 12.15 -2.77 5.56
CA ILE A 87 12.73 -1.71 6.39
C ILE A 87 13.69 -2.33 7.39
N TYR A 88 14.93 -1.91 7.35
CA TYR A 88 15.99 -2.35 8.27
C TYR A 88 16.23 -1.34 9.38
N GLU A 89 16.13 -0.06 9.06
CA GLU A 89 16.48 1.03 9.96
C GLU A 89 15.70 2.28 9.61
N ILE A 90 15.35 3.05 10.61
CA ILE A 90 14.74 4.37 10.49
C ILE A 90 15.48 5.30 11.43
N ASP A 91 16.04 6.37 10.90
CA ASP A 91 16.70 7.41 11.66
C ASP A 91 16.01 8.76 11.42
N TYR A 92 15.62 9.41 12.49
CA TYR A 92 15.00 10.72 12.47
C TYR A 92 16.01 11.75 12.95
N SER A 93 16.31 12.70 12.11
CA SER A 93 17.26 13.76 12.42
C SER A 93 16.62 15.15 12.33
N ASN A 94 17.29 16.13 12.94
CA ASN A 94 17.00 17.55 12.81
C ASN A 94 15.57 17.97 13.22
N GLY A 95 15.02 17.38 14.28
CA GLY A 95 13.71 17.80 14.79
C GLY A 95 12.59 17.43 13.81
N LEU A 96 12.50 16.15 13.46
CA LEU A 96 11.46 15.67 12.54
C LEU A 96 10.06 16.08 13.00
N HIS A 97 9.28 16.66 12.07
CA HIS A 97 7.86 16.76 12.13
C HIS A 97 7.26 16.18 10.85
N ALA A 98 6.49 15.12 10.99
CA ALA A 98 5.89 14.42 9.86
C ALA A 98 4.48 13.92 10.17
N MET A 99 3.71 13.70 9.12
CA MET A 99 2.42 13.02 9.17
C MET A 99 2.53 11.69 8.44
N ALA A 100 1.91 10.64 8.97
CA ALA A 100 1.95 9.34 8.35
C ALA A 100 0.60 8.63 8.38
N THR A 101 0.37 7.80 7.36
CA THR A 101 -0.72 6.82 7.34
C THR A 101 -0.19 5.43 7.05
N ALA A 102 -0.85 4.44 7.64
CA ALA A 102 -0.62 3.02 7.36
C ALA A 102 -1.97 2.38 7.05
N THR A 103 -2.13 1.86 5.85
CA THR A 103 -3.42 1.33 5.38
C THR A 103 -3.27 -0.11 4.92
N ASP A 104 -4.14 -0.98 5.44
CA ASP A 104 -4.20 -2.38 5.00
C ASP A 104 -4.54 -2.45 3.51
N ARG A 105 -3.86 -3.34 2.82
CA ARG A 105 -4.04 -3.54 1.39
C ARG A 105 -5.50 -3.81 1.00
N ASN A 106 -6.25 -4.54 1.83
CA ASN A 106 -7.64 -4.85 1.53
C ASN A 106 -8.52 -3.60 1.46
N VAL A 107 -8.25 -2.60 2.30
CA VAL A 107 -8.95 -1.30 2.26
C VAL A 107 -8.69 -0.59 0.94
N ILE A 108 -7.42 -0.52 0.54
CA ILE A 108 -7.02 0.08 -0.73
C ILE A 108 -7.71 -0.62 -1.90
N GLU A 109 -7.70 -1.96 -1.91
CA GLU A 109 -8.35 -2.75 -2.96
C GLU A 109 -9.87 -2.57 -2.99
N ASP A 110 -10.54 -2.42 -1.84
CA ASP A 110 -11.99 -2.20 -1.81
C ASP A 110 -12.37 -0.84 -2.38
N ILE A 111 -11.59 0.19 -2.11
CA ILE A 111 -11.75 1.51 -2.71
C ILE A 111 -11.57 1.43 -4.24
N PHE A 112 -10.50 0.81 -4.69
CA PHE A 112 -10.21 0.68 -6.13
C PHE A 112 -11.23 -0.20 -6.87
N ARG A 113 -11.90 -1.14 -6.18
CA ARG A 113 -12.93 -1.99 -6.78
C ARG A 113 -14.22 -1.25 -7.03
N ASN A 114 -14.67 -0.47 -6.07
CA ASN A 114 -16.01 0.13 -6.08
C ASN A 114 -16.02 1.48 -6.78
N ARG A 115 -14.92 2.20 -6.79
CA ARG A 115 -14.74 3.50 -7.43
C ARG A 115 -13.29 3.62 -7.89
N ASN A 116 -13.01 3.22 -9.10
CA ASN A 116 -11.66 3.36 -9.67
C ASN A 116 -11.58 4.52 -10.66
N PRO A 117 -11.45 5.78 -10.22
CA PRO A 117 -11.19 6.90 -11.10
C PRO A 117 -9.70 6.99 -11.47
N PHE A 118 -8.85 6.19 -10.81
CA PHE A 118 -7.41 6.31 -10.92
C PHE A 118 -6.88 5.54 -12.12
N PRO A 119 -5.99 6.16 -12.89
CA PRO A 119 -5.32 5.47 -13.98
C PRO A 119 -4.48 4.29 -13.48
N PRO A 120 -4.25 3.29 -14.34
CA PRO A 120 -3.41 2.13 -14.00
C PRO A 120 -2.03 2.51 -13.46
N ASP A 121 -1.41 3.55 -14.00
CA ASP A 121 -0.08 4.03 -13.60
C ASP A 121 -0.05 4.54 -12.15
N PHE A 122 -1.09 5.27 -11.75
CA PHE A 122 -1.21 5.73 -10.36
C PHE A 122 -1.33 4.56 -9.40
N ARG A 123 -2.20 3.62 -9.73
CA ARG A 123 -2.39 2.40 -8.93
C ARG A 123 -1.10 1.59 -8.84
N PHE A 124 -0.39 1.41 -9.96
CA PHE A 124 0.88 0.72 -9.95
C PHE A 124 1.91 1.42 -9.06
N ASN A 125 2.01 2.76 -9.14
CA ASN A 125 2.92 3.52 -8.31
C ASN A 125 2.59 3.44 -6.83
N MET A 126 1.30 3.42 -6.47
CA MET A 126 0.87 3.19 -5.09
C MET A 126 1.28 1.81 -4.58
N ASP A 127 1.08 0.76 -5.37
CA ASP A 127 1.31 -0.63 -4.95
C ASP A 127 2.77 -1.06 -5.06
N HIS A 128 3.51 -0.52 -6.02
CA HIS A 128 4.85 -0.99 -6.39
C HIS A 128 5.89 0.13 -6.45
N GLY A 129 5.48 1.38 -6.61
CA GLY A 129 6.36 2.53 -6.58
C GLY A 129 6.92 2.72 -5.18
N PHE A 130 8.23 2.87 -5.10
CA PHE A 130 8.92 3.24 -3.89
C PHE A 130 9.69 4.53 -4.14
N GLY A 131 9.56 5.49 -3.26
CA GLY A 131 10.36 6.69 -3.36
C GLY A 131 9.84 7.85 -2.56
N GLY A 132 10.69 8.88 -2.47
CA GLY A 132 10.34 10.20 -2.01
C GLY A 132 10.11 11.12 -3.20
N TYR A 133 9.09 11.91 -3.12
CA TYR A 133 8.70 12.89 -4.11
C TYR A 133 8.70 14.26 -3.45
N GLU A 134 9.53 15.17 -3.93
CA GLU A 134 9.49 16.56 -3.46
C GLU A 134 8.13 17.16 -3.82
N ILE A 135 7.45 17.77 -2.87
CA ILE A 135 6.14 18.39 -3.04
C ILE A 135 6.14 19.85 -2.60
N ASP A 136 5.25 20.65 -3.21
CA ASP A 136 5.12 22.04 -2.86
C ASP A 136 4.34 22.25 -1.53
N ARG A 137 4.41 23.46 -1.01
CA ARG A 137 3.80 23.82 0.25
C ARG A 137 2.27 23.70 0.24
N GLU A 138 1.63 23.93 -0.90
CA GLU A 138 0.19 23.80 -1.03
C GLU A 138 -0.21 22.33 -0.92
N SER A 139 0.46 21.44 -1.62
CA SER A 139 0.27 19.98 -1.53
C SER A 139 0.49 19.47 -0.10
N ILE A 140 1.55 19.92 0.59
CA ILE A 140 1.78 19.57 2.01
C ILE A 140 0.59 19.97 2.87
N ASN A 141 0.09 21.19 2.74
CA ASN A 141 -1.02 21.69 3.54
C ASN A 141 -2.30 20.87 3.31
N VAL A 142 -2.59 20.52 2.06
CA VAL A 142 -3.73 19.67 1.68
C VAL A 142 -3.61 18.28 2.29
N LEU A 143 -2.51 17.59 2.05
CA LEU A 143 -2.32 16.22 2.55
C LEU A 143 -2.25 16.14 4.07
N CYS A 144 -1.61 17.11 4.73
CA CYS A 144 -1.57 17.18 6.18
C CYS A 144 -2.95 17.47 6.80
N ARG A 145 -3.77 18.30 6.16
CA ARG A 145 -5.17 18.53 6.55
C ARG A 145 -5.95 17.22 6.51
N ASP A 146 -5.80 16.44 5.45
CA ASP A 146 -6.54 15.20 5.26
C ASP A 146 -6.12 14.14 6.28
N ILE A 147 -4.82 14.02 6.54
CA ILE A 147 -4.33 13.11 7.59
C ILE A 147 -4.79 13.54 8.98
N ARG A 148 -4.83 14.86 9.30
CA ARG A 148 -5.39 15.36 10.57
C ARG A 148 -6.87 15.03 10.72
N ASN A 149 -7.65 15.20 9.65
CA ASN A 149 -9.06 14.82 9.63
C ASN A 149 -9.23 13.31 9.84
N MET A 150 -8.36 12.48 9.23
CA MET A 150 -8.34 11.05 9.51
C MET A 150 -8.02 10.74 10.97
N ILE A 151 -7.02 11.38 11.58
CA ILE A 151 -6.69 11.17 13.00
C ILE A 151 -7.89 11.49 13.88
N MET A 152 -8.57 12.61 13.66
CA MET A 152 -9.75 13.01 14.42
C MET A 152 -10.89 12.00 14.25
N SER A 153 -11.19 11.61 13.02
CA SER A 153 -12.26 10.65 12.72
C SER A 153 -11.95 9.26 13.29
N LEU A 154 -10.74 8.76 13.10
CA LEU A 154 -10.29 7.46 13.62
C LEU A 154 -10.25 7.40 15.16
N SER A 155 -10.14 8.56 15.82
CA SER A 155 -10.18 8.68 17.28
C SER A 155 -11.61 8.71 17.85
N ASN A 156 -12.60 9.04 17.03
CA ASN A 156 -14.01 9.08 17.44
C ASN A 156 -14.65 7.68 17.31
N LYS A 157 -14.58 6.90 18.40
CA LYS A 157 -15.12 5.53 18.45
C LYS A 157 -16.65 5.46 18.61
N GLU A 158 -17.29 6.58 18.91
CA GLU A 158 -18.74 6.64 19.17
C GLU A 158 -19.56 7.04 17.92
N HIS A 159 -18.90 7.33 16.81
CA HIS A 159 -19.59 7.70 15.59
C HIS A 159 -20.26 6.46 14.95
N HIS A 160 -21.57 6.49 14.77
CA HIS A 160 -22.35 5.36 14.25
C HIS A 160 -21.90 4.85 12.87
N PHE A 161 -21.42 5.76 12.02
CA PHE A 161 -20.89 5.47 10.68
C PHE A 161 -19.37 5.66 10.64
N ALA A 162 -18.66 5.24 11.71
CA ALA A 162 -17.22 5.44 11.83
C ALA A 162 -16.43 4.77 10.69
N GLU A 163 -16.86 3.60 10.23
CA GLU A 163 -16.19 2.87 9.15
C GLU A 163 -16.32 3.64 7.84
N GLU A 164 -17.54 4.01 7.45
CA GLU A 164 -17.83 4.69 6.20
C GLU A 164 -17.12 6.05 6.12
N ILE A 165 -17.12 6.83 7.22
CA ILE A 165 -16.48 8.14 7.22
C ILE A 165 -14.96 8.04 7.15
N ASN A 166 -14.36 7.01 7.78
CA ASN A 166 -12.93 6.77 7.71
C ASN A 166 -12.50 6.31 6.31
N TYR A 167 -13.31 5.47 5.65
CA TYR A 167 -13.11 5.14 4.23
C TYR A 167 -13.20 6.38 3.34
N ALA A 168 -14.15 7.28 3.60
CA ALA A 168 -14.30 8.52 2.85
C ALA A 168 -13.08 9.43 3.01
N TYR A 169 -12.58 9.63 4.22
CA TYR A 169 -11.36 10.42 4.45
C TYR A 169 -10.13 9.81 3.79
N PHE A 170 -10.00 8.48 3.85
CA PHE A 170 -8.90 7.82 3.16
C PHE A 170 -9.01 7.95 1.63
N TYR A 171 -10.23 7.87 1.08
CA TYR A 171 -10.48 8.11 -0.34
C TYR A 171 -10.14 9.55 -0.77
N ILE A 172 -10.46 10.55 0.06
CA ILE A 172 -10.08 11.95 -0.15
C ILE A 172 -8.56 12.05 -0.21
N LEU A 173 -7.85 11.52 0.79
CA LEU A 173 -6.38 11.53 0.82
C LEU A 173 -5.78 10.89 -0.44
N LEU A 174 -6.29 9.73 -0.88
CA LEU A 174 -5.82 9.08 -2.11
C LEU A 174 -6.06 9.94 -3.35
N THR A 175 -7.20 10.64 -3.41
CA THR A 175 -7.56 11.50 -4.55
C THR A 175 -6.66 12.73 -4.61
N ASP A 176 -6.37 13.33 -3.46
CA ASP A 176 -5.49 14.49 -3.38
C ASP A 176 -4.02 14.11 -3.65
N ILE A 177 -3.57 12.93 -3.22
CA ILE A 177 -2.26 12.37 -3.64
C ILE A 177 -2.24 12.17 -5.16
N ALA A 178 -3.30 11.62 -5.75
CA ALA A 178 -3.36 11.39 -7.18
C ALA A 178 -3.32 12.71 -7.97
N ASP A 179 -4.08 13.72 -7.55
CA ASP A 179 -4.08 15.05 -8.17
C ASP A 179 -2.71 15.73 -8.07
N MET A 180 -2.09 15.68 -6.89
CA MET A 180 -0.73 16.19 -6.68
C MET A 180 0.28 15.50 -7.60
N MET A 181 0.24 14.16 -7.66
CA MET A 181 1.14 13.39 -8.52
C MET A 181 0.88 13.68 -10.01
N TRP A 182 -0.39 13.88 -10.37
CA TRP A 182 -0.78 14.28 -11.71
C TRP A 182 -0.19 15.64 -12.11
N LYS A 183 -0.41 16.64 -11.29
CA LYS A 183 0.03 18.02 -11.57
C LYS A 183 1.54 18.13 -11.67
N LYS A 184 2.26 17.47 -10.77
CA LYS A 184 3.72 17.63 -10.68
C LYS A 184 4.50 16.70 -11.59
N TYR A 185 4.04 15.48 -11.79
CA TYR A 185 4.80 14.44 -12.50
C TYR A 185 4.16 14.00 -13.82
N GLY A 186 3.06 14.65 -14.21
CA GLY A 186 2.43 14.44 -15.53
C GLY A 186 2.03 12.99 -15.79
N LEU A 187 1.66 12.25 -14.74
CA LEU A 187 1.41 10.80 -14.85
C LEU A 187 0.31 10.43 -15.85
N LEU A 188 -0.29 11.41 -16.56
CA LEU A 188 -1.52 11.17 -17.32
C LEU A 188 -1.71 12.00 -18.59
N GLU A 189 -0.78 12.88 -18.97
CA GLU A 189 -0.91 13.54 -20.27
C GLU A 189 0.00 12.90 -21.34
N PRO A 190 -0.58 12.54 -22.50
CA PRO A 190 0.19 12.09 -23.66
C PRO A 190 1.11 13.19 -24.23
N LEU A 191 1.00 14.45 -23.74
CA LEU A 191 1.56 15.64 -24.36
C LEU A 191 3.01 15.97 -23.99
N HIS A 192 3.61 15.31 -22.99
CA HIS A 192 5.02 15.52 -22.64
C HIS A 192 5.90 14.29 -22.79
N TYR A 193 5.61 13.44 -23.77
CA TYR A 193 6.46 12.30 -24.14
C TYR A 193 7.93 12.70 -24.45
N SER A 194 8.15 13.94 -24.83
CA SER A 194 9.48 14.47 -25.19
C SER A 194 10.37 14.81 -23.99
N GLU A 195 9.80 14.98 -22.79
CA GLU A 195 10.56 15.33 -21.58
C GLU A 195 10.73 14.16 -20.59
N MET A 196 9.94 13.09 -20.75
CA MET A 196 10.12 11.88 -19.94
C MET A 196 11.44 11.19 -20.27
N LYS A 197 12.20 10.81 -19.24
CA LYS A 197 13.34 9.92 -19.46
C LYS A 197 12.85 8.63 -20.11
N HIS A 198 13.55 8.14 -21.10
CA HIS A 198 13.20 6.90 -21.82
C HIS A 198 12.89 5.72 -20.86
N SER A 199 13.56 5.66 -19.71
CA SER A 199 13.27 4.68 -18.65
C SER A 199 11.88 4.81 -18.05
N ASP A 200 11.34 6.02 -17.93
CA ASP A 200 10.02 6.27 -17.34
C ASP A 200 8.90 5.84 -18.30
N THR A 201 9.10 6.09 -19.60
CA THR A 201 8.23 5.57 -20.65
C THR A 201 8.17 4.05 -20.63
N ILE A 202 9.33 3.38 -20.55
CA ILE A 202 9.39 1.92 -20.47
C ILE A 202 8.67 1.38 -19.24
N ILE A 203 8.81 2.03 -18.08
CA ILE A 203 8.10 1.62 -16.85
C ILE A 203 6.59 1.76 -17.03
N LYS A 204 6.12 2.86 -17.62
CA LYS A 204 4.70 3.06 -17.91
C LYS A 204 4.16 1.94 -18.81
N GLU A 205 4.77 1.72 -19.96
CA GLU A 205 4.35 0.69 -20.91
C GLU A 205 4.43 -0.72 -20.29
N PHE A 206 5.48 -1.01 -19.51
CA PHE A 206 5.60 -2.27 -18.76
C PHE A 206 4.44 -2.46 -17.78
N THR A 207 4.03 -1.39 -17.10
CA THR A 207 2.91 -1.40 -16.15
C THR A 207 1.59 -1.72 -16.86
N GLU A 208 1.33 -1.08 -17.99
CA GLU A 208 0.14 -1.34 -18.80
C GLU A 208 0.09 -2.79 -19.29
N LEU A 209 1.24 -3.33 -19.72
CA LEU A 209 1.37 -4.73 -20.09
C LEU A 209 1.13 -5.68 -18.90
N LEU A 210 1.61 -5.33 -17.72
CA LEU A 210 1.38 -6.11 -16.50
C LEU A 210 -0.12 -6.16 -16.13
N TYR A 211 -0.83 -5.05 -16.26
CA TYR A 211 -2.29 -5.04 -16.01
C TYR A 211 -3.04 -5.87 -17.04
N THR A 212 -2.59 -5.84 -18.29
CA THR A 212 -3.24 -6.55 -19.39
C THR A 212 -2.97 -8.06 -19.35
N TYR A 213 -1.72 -8.44 -19.13
CA TYR A 213 -1.24 -9.83 -19.28
C TYR A 213 -0.77 -10.49 -17.98
N GLY A 214 -0.54 -9.73 -16.91
CA GLY A 214 0.13 -10.23 -15.70
C GLY A 214 -0.65 -11.31 -14.96
N MET A 215 -1.92 -11.51 -15.25
CA MET A 215 -2.68 -12.64 -14.73
C MET A 215 -2.17 -13.98 -15.30
N GLN A 216 -1.77 -14.01 -16.57
CA GLN A 216 -1.40 -15.22 -17.30
C GLN A 216 0.11 -15.31 -17.53
N GLU A 217 0.76 -14.18 -17.83
CA GLU A 217 2.16 -14.12 -18.22
C GLU A 217 3.09 -13.89 -17.03
N THR A 218 4.14 -14.72 -16.96
CA THR A 218 5.17 -14.63 -15.90
C THR A 218 6.56 -14.35 -16.45
N SER A 219 6.74 -14.51 -17.77
CA SER A 219 8.04 -14.39 -18.40
C SER A 219 8.47 -12.94 -18.59
N VAL A 220 9.60 -12.56 -18.01
CA VAL A 220 10.25 -11.27 -18.30
C VAL A 220 10.49 -11.10 -19.79
N GLY A 221 10.74 -12.22 -20.51
CA GLY A 221 10.94 -12.21 -21.95
C GLY A 221 9.74 -11.73 -22.74
N PHE A 222 8.55 -12.14 -22.34
CA PHE A 222 7.32 -11.69 -22.96
C PHE A 222 7.18 -10.15 -22.89
N TYR A 223 7.37 -9.57 -21.71
CA TYR A 223 7.28 -8.12 -21.54
C TYR A 223 8.36 -7.37 -22.28
N ALA A 224 9.60 -7.88 -22.26
CA ALA A 224 10.72 -7.29 -22.98
C ALA A 224 10.51 -7.29 -24.49
N GLU A 225 9.98 -8.38 -25.04
CA GLU A 225 9.62 -8.51 -26.45
C GLU A 225 8.52 -7.51 -26.86
N LYS A 226 7.46 -7.41 -26.06
CA LYS A 226 6.37 -6.45 -26.28
C LYS A 226 6.86 -4.99 -26.27
N LEU A 227 7.89 -4.69 -25.46
CA LEU A 227 8.51 -3.37 -25.35
C LEU A 227 9.66 -3.16 -26.35
N CYS A 228 9.94 -4.14 -27.21
CA CYS A 228 11.05 -4.08 -28.18
C CYS A 228 12.42 -3.80 -27.52
N ILE A 229 12.68 -4.30 -26.30
CA ILE A 229 13.93 -4.14 -25.56
C ILE A 229 14.48 -5.47 -25.06
N SER A 230 15.75 -5.49 -24.61
CA SER A 230 16.32 -6.70 -24.02
C SER A 230 15.78 -6.97 -22.62
N LYS A 231 15.73 -8.26 -22.22
CA LYS A 231 15.34 -8.71 -20.87
C LYS A 231 16.23 -8.08 -19.79
N GLN A 232 17.52 -7.95 -20.10
CA GLN A 232 18.51 -7.36 -19.18
C GLN A 232 18.22 -5.88 -18.94
N TYR A 233 17.91 -5.15 -20.02
CA TYR A 233 17.60 -3.72 -19.93
C TYR A 233 16.31 -3.45 -19.19
N LEU A 234 15.23 -4.19 -19.49
CA LEU A 234 13.97 -4.12 -18.74
C LEU A 234 14.19 -4.44 -17.25
N SER A 235 14.92 -5.51 -16.94
CA SER A 235 15.21 -5.91 -15.56
C SER A 235 16.01 -4.85 -14.81
N LEU A 236 16.96 -4.19 -15.48
CA LEU A 236 17.76 -3.10 -14.91
C LEU A 236 16.87 -1.88 -14.59
N ILE A 237 16.05 -1.46 -15.53
CA ILE A 237 15.15 -0.31 -15.35
C ILE A 237 14.19 -0.56 -14.18
N VAL A 238 13.49 -1.71 -14.20
CA VAL A 238 12.54 -2.05 -13.13
C VAL A 238 13.25 -2.15 -11.79
N LYS A 239 14.43 -2.79 -11.72
CA LYS A 239 15.21 -2.89 -10.48
C LYS A 239 15.63 -1.52 -9.95
N ASN A 240 15.99 -0.59 -10.80
CA ASN A 240 16.40 0.76 -10.40
C ASN A 240 15.21 1.59 -9.89
N LYS A 241 14.02 1.41 -10.46
CA LYS A 241 12.81 2.14 -10.08
C LYS A 241 12.08 1.50 -8.89
N ALA A 242 11.87 0.19 -8.91
CA ALA A 242 11.14 -0.53 -7.88
C ALA A 242 12.04 -1.05 -6.74
N LEU A 243 13.38 -0.96 -6.85
CA LEU A 243 14.38 -1.48 -5.92
C LEU A 243 14.28 -2.99 -5.64
N VAL A 244 13.48 -3.71 -6.40
CA VAL A 244 13.34 -5.18 -6.35
C VAL A 244 13.50 -5.79 -7.75
N PRO A 245 13.82 -7.08 -7.84
CA PRO A 245 13.84 -7.76 -9.12
C PRO A 245 12.48 -7.71 -9.84
N ILE A 246 12.48 -7.60 -11.16
CA ILE A 246 11.26 -7.58 -11.99
C ILE A 246 10.35 -8.81 -11.74
N SER A 247 10.94 -9.98 -11.47
CA SER A 247 10.20 -11.19 -11.11
C SER A 247 9.38 -11.01 -9.82
N THR A 248 9.88 -10.22 -8.87
CA THR A 248 9.15 -9.87 -7.63
C THR A 248 7.96 -8.96 -7.94
N VAL A 249 8.12 -8.00 -8.83
CA VAL A 249 7.03 -7.12 -9.28
C VAL A 249 5.92 -7.93 -9.96
N ILE A 250 6.29 -8.80 -10.90
CA ILE A 250 5.34 -9.69 -11.60
C ILE A 250 4.62 -10.60 -10.59
N ALA A 251 5.36 -11.21 -9.65
CA ALA A 251 4.78 -12.09 -8.63
C ALA A 251 3.83 -11.33 -7.68
N ALA A 252 4.16 -10.10 -7.31
CA ALA A 252 3.30 -9.26 -6.47
C ALA A 252 1.97 -8.98 -7.17
N MET A 253 2.01 -8.55 -8.44
CA MET A 253 0.81 -8.30 -9.26
C MET A 253 -0.06 -9.54 -9.39
N ARG A 254 0.55 -10.70 -9.66
CA ARG A 254 -0.17 -11.98 -9.74
C ARG A 254 -0.82 -12.37 -8.42
N THR A 255 -0.12 -12.15 -7.31
CA THR A 255 -0.64 -12.43 -5.97
C THR A 255 -1.84 -11.55 -5.65
N GLU A 256 -1.79 -10.29 -6.05
CA GLU A 256 -2.90 -9.36 -5.91
C GLU A 256 -4.12 -9.79 -6.72
N THR A 257 -3.91 -10.11 -7.99
CA THR A 257 -4.99 -10.63 -8.84
C THR A 257 -5.60 -11.89 -8.25
N ALA A 258 -4.78 -12.82 -7.73
CA ALA A 258 -5.25 -14.01 -7.04
C ALA A 258 -6.11 -13.66 -5.81
N ALA A 259 -5.63 -12.74 -4.98
CA ALA A 259 -6.36 -12.29 -3.79
C ALA A 259 -7.73 -11.70 -4.16
N ARG A 260 -7.79 -10.91 -5.24
CA ARG A 260 -9.04 -10.35 -5.78
C ARG A 260 -9.99 -11.45 -6.23
N LEU A 261 -9.53 -12.42 -7.03
CA LEU A 261 -10.36 -13.54 -7.50
C LEU A 261 -10.86 -14.43 -6.33
N LEU A 262 -10.06 -14.57 -5.27
CA LEU A 262 -10.43 -15.34 -4.07
C LEU A 262 -11.60 -14.72 -3.29
N ARG A 263 -11.93 -13.46 -3.50
CA ARG A 263 -13.08 -12.79 -2.86
C ARG A 263 -14.40 -13.14 -3.53
N ASP A 264 -14.36 -13.54 -4.79
CA ASP A 264 -15.54 -14.01 -5.50
C ASP A 264 -15.96 -15.39 -4.96
N PRO A 265 -17.15 -15.51 -4.33
CA PRO A 265 -17.62 -16.76 -3.76
C PRO A 265 -17.98 -17.80 -4.82
N GLU A 266 -18.30 -17.37 -6.04
CA GLU A 266 -18.71 -18.22 -7.15
C GLU A 266 -17.52 -18.95 -7.82
N LEU A 267 -16.31 -18.40 -7.68
CA LEU A 267 -15.11 -19.01 -8.23
C LEU A 267 -14.53 -20.07 -7.30
N THR A 268 -14.37 -21.29 -7.78
CA THR A 268 -13.61 -22.32 -7.06
C THR A 268 -12.10 -22.02 -7.10
N ILE A 269 -11.33 -22.59 -6.16
CA ILE A 269 -9.87 -22.43 -6.14
C ILE A 269 -9.24 -23.00 -7.42
N GLN A 270 -9.82 -24.06 -7.97
CA GLN A 270 -9.36 -24.65 -9.24
C GLN A 270 -9.62 -23.70 -10.41
N GLN A 271 -10.80 -23.13 -10.53
CA GLN A 271 -11.11 -22.15 -11.59
C GLN A 271 -10.21 -20.91 -11.52
N ILE A 272 -9.84 -20.48 -10.30
CA ILE A 272 -8.88 -19.39 -10.13
C ILE A 272 -7.49 -19.82 -10.62
N ALA A 273 -7.03 -21.03 -10.29
CA ALA A 273 -5.76 -21.57 -10.79
C ALA A 273 -5.74 -21.61 -12.32
N GLU A 274 -6.80 -22.09 -12.95
CA GLU A 274 -6.97 -22.13 -14.41
C GLU A 274 -6.95 -20.72 -15.04
N LYS A 275 -7.75 -19.78 -14.50
CA LYS A 275 -7.78 -18.37 -14.96
C LYS A 275 -6.41 -17.70 -14.89
N MET A 276 -5.58 -18.10 -13.93
CA MET A 276 -4.23 -17.57 -13.72
C MET A 276 -3.14 -18.41 -14.41
N SER A 277 -3.53 -19.34 -15.28
CA SER A 277 -2.62 -20.20 -16.06
C SER A 277 -1.66 -21.02 -15.20
N PHE A 278 -2.12 -21.51 -14.04
CA PHE A 278 -1.41 -22.53 -13.27
C PHE A 278 -1.78 -23.92 -13.80
N SER A 279 -0.81 -24.83 -13.79
CA SER A 279 -1.01 -26.22 -14.21
C SER A 279 -2.08 -26.95 -13.41
N ASP A 280 -2.21 -26.60 -12.14
CA ASP A 280 -3.13 -27.23 -11.19
C ASP A 280 -3.33 -26.35 -9.94
N GLN A 281 -4.35 -26.72 -9.16
CA GLN A 281 -4.70 -26.04 -7.90
C GLN A 281 -3.56 -26.10 -6.86
N SER A 282 -2.74 -27.17 -6.86
CA SER A 282 -1.63 -27.32 -5.89
C SER A 282 -0.50 -26.34 -6.19
N SER A 283 -0.16 -26.18 -7.47
CA SER A 283 0.84 -25.20 -7.95
C SER A 283 0.41 -23.77 -7.61
N PHE A 284 -0.85 -23.43 -7.85
CA PHE A 284 -1.44 -22.16 -7.42
C PHE A 284 -1.38 -22.00 -5.89
N GLY A 285 -1.75 -23.03 -5.14
CA GLY A 285 -1.72 -23.01 -3.69
C GLY A 285 -0.33 -22.76 -3.11
N LYS A 286 0.70 -23.41 -3.68
CA LYS A 286 2.11 -23.20 -3.30
C LYS A 286 2.56 -21.76 -3.60
N PHE A 287 2.26 -21.26 -4.80
CA PHE A 287 2.56 -19.89 -5.20
C PHE A 287 1.91 -18.89 -4.23
N PHE A 288 0.61 -18.99 -4.03
CA PHE A 288 -0.14 -18.05 -3.19
C PHE A 288 0.36 -18.06 -1.74
N LYS A 289 0.54 -19.26 -1.15
CA LYS A 289 1.07 -19.41 0.21
C LYS A 289 2.47 -18.85 0.37
N LYS A 290 3.33 -19.01 -0.63
CA LYS A 290 4.69 -18.44 -0.65
C LYS A 290 4.67 -16.92 -0.52
N HIS A 291 3.73 -16.25 -1.19
CA HIS A 291 3.68 -14.79 -1.26
C HIS A 291 2.78 -14.14 -0.19
N THR A 292 1.79 -14.86 0.36
CA THR A 292 0.84 -14.33 1.37
C THR A 292 1.01 -14.93 2.76
N GLY A 293 1.78 -16.00 2.89
CA GLY A 293 1.94 -16.75 4.14
C GLY A 293 0.81 -17.74 4.45
N VAL A 294 -0.34 -17.67 3.75
CA VAL A 294 -1.52 -18.51 3.99
C VAL A 294 -2.01 -19.18 2.71
N SER A 295 -2.66 -20.35 2.83
CA SER A 295 -3.24 -21.01 1.65
C SER A 295 -4.43 -20.21 1.09
N PRO A 296 -4.76 -20.37 -0.22
CA PRO A 296 -5.91 -19.71 -0.84
C PRO A 296 -7.23 -19.98 -0.08
N LEU A 297 -7.45 -21.22 0.34
CA LEU A 297 -8.64 -21.59 1.09
C LEU A 297 -8.70 -20.89 2.44
N LYS A 298 -7.59 -20.85 3.18
CA LYS A 298 -7.50 -20.14 4.47
C LYS A 298 -7.69 -18.64 4.31
N TYR A 299 -7.13 -18.06 3.25
CA TYR A 299 -7.32 -16.65 2.91
C TYR A 299 -8.81 -16.34 2.69
N ARG A 300 -9.51 -17.13 1.87
CA ARG A 300 -10.96 -17.00 1.64
C ARG A 300 -11.80 -17.17 2.92
N GLN A 301 -11.43 -18.13 3.77
CA GLN A 301 -12.11 -18.34 5.06
C GLN A 301 -11.92 -17.13 6.00
N ASN A 302 -10.74 -16.55 6.03
CA ASN A 302 -10.47 -15.37 6.84
C ASN A 302 -11.30 -14.17 6.36
N LEU A 303 -11.41 -13.95 5.03
CA LEU A 303 -12.26 -12.92 4.46
C LEU A 303 -13.74 -13.10 4.88
N ARG A 304 -14.27 -14.34 4.78
CA ARG A 304 -15.66 -14.63 5.19
C ARG A 304 -15.89 -14.40 6.68
N LYS A 305 -14.93 -14.78 7.54
CA LYS A 305 -15.03 -14.52 8.99
C LYS A 305 -15.08 -13.03 9.28
N THR A 306 -14.23 -12.23 8.64
CA THR A 306 -14.23 -10.78 8.79
C THR A 306 -15.58 -10.18 8.39
N LEU A 307 -16.13 -10.57 7.24
CA LEU A 307 -17.45 -10.13 6.77
C LEU A 307 -18.60 -10.55 7.70
N LEU A 308 -18.56 -11.77 8.26
CA LEU A 308 -19.57 -12.25 9.19
C LEU A 308 -19.48 -11.53 10.55
N THR A 309 -18.28 -11.21 11.00
CA THR A 309 -18.08 -10.46 12.26
C THR A 309 -18.60 -9.01 12.11
N LEU A 310 -18.43 -8.40 10.96
CA LEU A 310 -18.99 -7.10 10.63
C LEU A 310 -20.52 -7.16 10.61
N ARG A 311 -21.12 -8.11 9.86
CA ARG A 311 -22.57 -8.31 9.82
C ARG A 311 -23.22 -8.66 11.17
N SER A 312 -22.53 -9.44 12.01
CA SER A 312 -23.08 -9.80 13.32
C SER A 312 -23.04 -8.63 14.32
N LYS A 313 -22.10 -7.69 14.17
CA LYS A 313 -22.13 -6.43 14.91
C LYS A 313 -23.31 -5.57 14.48
N ASP A 314 -23.55 -5.41 13.18
CA ASP A 314 -24.67 -4.64 12.65
C ASP A 314 -26.02 -5.17 13.16
N ILE A 315 -26.23 -6.51 13.17
CA ILE A 315 -27.47 -7.14 13.65
C ILE A 315 -27.62 -7.01 15.18
N MET A 316 -26.51 -6.99 15.92
CA MET A 316 -26.54 -6.85 17.38
C MET A 316 -26.86 -5.41 17.79
N ASP A 317 -26.34 -4.43 17.03
CA ASP A 317 -26.62 -3.01 17.24
C ASP A 317 -28.05 -2.64 16.81
N GLU A 318 -28.62 -3.27 15.79
CA GLU A 318 -30.06 -3.17 15.44
C GLU A 318 -30.97 -3.70 16.54
N LYS A 319 -30.67 -4.87 17.09
CA LYS A 319 -31.47 -5.46 18.18
C LYS A 319 -31.41 -4.69 19.49
N LEU A 320 -30.32 -3.98 19.77
CA LEU A 320 -30.21 -3.11 20.94
C LEU A 320 -31.02 -1.81 20.78
N LYS A 321 -31.27 -1.36 19.56
CA LYS A 321 -32.13 -0.19 19.26
C LYS A 321 -33.63 -0.50 19.40
N ASP A 322 -34.04 -1.76 19.20
CA ASP A 322 -35.44 -2.19 19.35
C ASP A 322 -35.84 -2.47 20.82
N ILE A 323 -34.90 -2.37 21.78
CA ILE A 323 -35.11 -2.63 23.21
C ILE A 323 -35.01 -1.35 24.05
N SER A 324 -34.64 -0.21 23.45
CA SER A 324 -34.58 1.10 24.11
C SER A 324 -35.63 2.06 23.57
#